data_0d01b594d4ab3075eb4f482dfdb1bf11
#
_entry.id   0d01b594d4ab3075eb4f482dfdb1bf11
#
_cell.length_a   1.000
_cell.length_b   1.000
_cell.length_c   1.000
_cell.angle_alpha   90.00
_cell.angle_beta   90.00
_cell.angle_gamma   90.00
#
_symmetry.space_group_name_H-M   'P 1'
#
loop_
_entity.id
_entity.type
_entity.pdbx_description
1 polymer ?
#
loop_
_entity_poly.entity_id
_entity_poly.type
_entity_poly.pdbx_seq_one_letter_code
_entity_poly.pdbx_strand_id
1 'polypeptide(L)'
;MSNIEEFRLETRQWLETHCPASLRTPMSEREVVWGGRNATFPSDDAQRWLQAMGERGWTAPTWPRRYGGGGLTAEQNAVLQEELRRIKARPPLYSFGLWMFGPVLLEFGSEEQKQRFLPPIVRGETRWCQGYSEPGAGSDLASLATRCEDHGEHFLINGQKIWTSYANLADWMFCLVRTDTRTKHGGISFVVFDMRTAGVETRPIRLISGDSPFCETFLTDVRVPKDQLIGPLNGGWEIAKRLLMHERTNISAEAFGNAAGLDLIETARQFVGLREGVLANTDLRARIARHRMRDEAFRLAVQQARTGHGRSSSAATSALASSFKVAAASLNQERCELLLECLG
;
A
#
# COMPACT_ATOMS: atom_id res chain seq x y z
N MET A 1 31.63 7.87 -17.29
CA MET A 1 30.24 7.33 -17.08
C MET A 1 29.38 8.46 -16.57
N SER A 2 28.09 8.51 -16.90
CA SER A 2 27.18 9.48 -16.28
C SER A 2 26.99 9.09 -14.78
N ASN A 3 26.67 10.07 -13.92
CA ASN A 3 26.40 9.82 -12.49
C ASN A 3 25.32 8.73 -12.28
N ILE A 4 24.38 8.60 -13.21
CA ILE A 4 23.31 7.60 -13.11
C ILE A 4 23.78 6.18 -13.44
N GLU A 5 24.72 6.03 -14.37
CA GLU A 5 25.30 4.73 -14.69
C GLU A 5 26.22 4.22 -13.58
N GLU A 6 26.95 5.10 -12.92
CA GLU A 6 27.72 4.76 -11.73
C GLU A 6 26.79 4.29 -10.60
N PHE A 7 25.71 5.04 -10.34
CA PHE A 7 24.68 4.65 -9.37
C PHE A 7 24.05 3.29 -9.72
N ARG A 8 23.81 3.00 -11.00
CA ARG A 8 23.27 1.70 -11.46
C ARG A 8 24.22 0.55 -11.11
N LEU A 9 25.51 0.71 -11.40
CA LEU A 9 26.51 -0.31 -11.11
C LEU A 9 26.65 -0.58 -9.61
N GLU A 10 26.72 0.49 -8.80
CA GLU A 10 26.74 0.40 -7.34
C GLU A 10 25.49 -0.31 -6.82
N THR A 11 24.32 0.10 -7.28
CA THR A 11 23.03 -0.49 -6.87
C THR A 11 22.98 -1.98 -7.22
N ARG A 12 23.39 -2.35 -8.42
CA ARG A 12 23.46 -3.75 -8.89
C ARG A 12 24.34 -4.60 -7.98
N GLN A 13 25.57 -4.15 -7.76
CA GLN A 13 26.53 -4.86 -6.93
C GLN A 13 26.01 -5.02 -5.50
N TRP A 14 25.43 -3.97 -4.94
CA TRP A 14 24.87 -4.01 -3.58
C TRP A 14 23.72 -5.01 -3.50
N LEU A 15 22.77 -4.98 -4.45
CA LEU A 15 21.62 -5.88 -4.48
C LEU A 15 22.04 -7.34 -4.65
N GLU A 16 23.01 -7.63 -5.49
CA GLU A 16 23.55 -8.97 -5.70
C GLU A 16 24.21 -9.53 -4.46
N THR A 17 24.85 -8.68 -3.67
CA THR A 17 25.52 -9.04 -2.43
C THR A 17 24.53 -9.24 -1.26
N HIS A 18 23.50 -8.39 -1.15
CA HIS A 18 22.66 -8.33 0.05
C HIS A 18 21.30 -9.00 -0.10
N CYS A 19 20.76 -9.14 -1.33
CA CYS A 19 19.50 -9.84 -1.52
C CYS A 19 19.74 -11.36 -1.51
N PRO A 20 19.19 -12.10 -0.54
CA PRO A 20 19.34 -13.55 -0.49
C PRO A 20 18.74 -14.23 -1.72
N ALA A 21 19.38 -15.33 -2.18
CA ALA A 21 18.88 -16.07 -3.34
C ALA A 21 17.46 -16.62 -3.13
N SER A 22 17.11 -17.01 -1.92
CA SER A 22 15.80 -17.47 -1.50
C SER A 22 14.68 -16.43 -1.71
N LEU A 23 15.04 -15.15 -1.73
CA LEU A 23 14.10 -14.02 -1.92
C LEU A 23 14.09 -13.48 -3.36
N ARG A 24 14.70 -14.19 -4.30
CA ARG A 24 14.65 -13.87 -5.76
C ARG A 24 13.68 -14.78 -6.50
N THR A 25 12.61 -15.18 -5.84
CA THR A 25 11.58 -16.10 -6.32
C THR A 25 10.19 -15.49 -6.10
N PRO A 26 9.14 -15.97 -6.78
CA PRO A 26 7.77 -15.55 -6.49
C PRO A 26 7.44 -15.67 -5.00
N MET A 27 6.63 -14.76 -4.49
CA MET A 27 6.22 -14.67 -3.09
C MET A 27 4.74 -15.04 -2.95
N SER A 28 4.40 -15.90 -2.00
CA SER A 28 3.01 -16.16 -1.62
C SER A 28 2.51 -15.09 -0.62
N GLU A 29 1.20 -14.97 -0.47
CA GLU A 29 0.60 -14.03 0.50
C GLU A 29 1.05 -14.28 1.94
N ARG A 30 1.34 -15.54 2.31
CA ARG A 30 1.81 -15.92 3.65
C ARG A 30 3.25 -15.51 3.93
N GLU A 31 4.00 -15.18 2.88
CA GLU A 31 5.41 -14.77 2.97
C GLU A 31 5.57 -13.25 2.99
N VAL A 32 4.47 -12.48 2.96
CA VAL A 32 4.51 -11.01 3.00
C VAL A 32 4.99 -10.53 4.37
N VAL A 33 6.05 -9.73 4.38
CA VAL A 33 6.58 -9.09 5.59
C VAL A 33 5.83 -7.79 5.85
N TRP A 34 5.10 -7.72 6.96
CA TRP A 34 4.30 -6.55 7.36
C TRP A 34 5.01 -5.65 8.37
N GLY A 35 6.05 -6.14 9.03
CA GLY A 35 6.71 -5.43 10.13
C GLY A 35 5.85 -5.33 11.38
N GLY A 36 6.19 -4.37 12.25
CA GLY A 36 5.48 -4.10 13.51
C GLY A 36 6.20 -4.61 14.75
N ARG A 37 5.72 -4.22 15.93
CA ARG A 37 6.28 -4.63 17.25
C ARG A 37 6.29 -6.14 17.45
N ASN A 38 5.34 -6.83 16.86
CA ASN A 38 5.20 -8.29 16.95
C ASN A 38 5.43 -8.92 15.57
N ALA A 39 6.37 -8.37 14.80
CA ALA A 39 6.67 -8.86 13.46
C ALA A 39 7.06 -10.33 13.47
N THR A 40 6.47 -11.10 12.58
CA THR A 40 6.88 -12.46 12.26
C THR A 40 7.49 -12.47 10.88
N PHE A 41 8.56 -13.22 10.70
CA PHE A 41 9.24 -13.32 9.41
C PHE A 41 9.10 -14.74 8.87
N PRO A 42 8.86 -14.89 7.56
CA PRO A 42 8.77 -16.22 6.95
C PRO A 42 10.11 -16.97 6.93
N SER A 43 11.22 -16.23 7.07
CA SER A 43 12.58 -16.76 7.17
C SER A 43 13.54 -15.72 7.73
N ASP A 44 14.72 -16.18 8.21
CA ASP A 44 15.81 -15.28 8.61
C ASP A 44 16.31 -14.42 7.44
N ASP A 45 16.24 -14.95 6.22
CA ASP A 45 16.58 -14.20 5.01
C ASP A 45 15.65 -13.00 4.82
N ALA A 46 14.35 -13.16 5.07
CA ALA A 46 13.38 -12.08 4.97
C ALA A 46 13.65 -10.99 6.01
N GLN A 47 14.02 -11.37 7.22
CA GLN A 47 14.40 -10.43 8.27
C GLN A 47 15.68 -9.66 7.91
N ARG A 48 16.75 -10.37 7.48
CA ARG A 48 18.00 -9.74 7.03
C ARG A 48 17.81 -8.81 5.86
N TRP A 49 16.94 -9.20 4.91
CA TRP A 49 16.63 -8.38 3.75
C TRP A 49 15.91 -7.09 4.12
N LEU A 50 14.90 -7.15 5.01
CA LEU A 50 14.25 -5.95 5.53
C LEU A 50 15.24 -5.05 6.24
N GLN A 51 16.11 -5.60 7.10
CA GLN A 51 17.11 -4.84 7.82
C GLN A 51 18.07 -4.13 6.85
N ALA A 52 18.66 -4.85 5.90
CA ALA A 52 19.61 -4.27 4.94
C ALA A 52 18.97 -3.15 4.08
N MET A 53 17.74 -3.35 3.61
CA MET A 53 17.00 -2.33 2.85
C MET A 53 16.62 -1.14 3.72
N GLY A 54 16.23 -1.38 4.98
CA GLY A 54 15.87 -0.33 5.94
C GLY A 54 17.07 0.53 6.34
N GLU A 55 18.23 -0.08 6.63
CA GLU A 55 19.48 0.63 6.95
C GLU A 55 19.92 1.56 5.80
N ARG A 56 19.71 1.14 4.56
CA ARG A 56 19.99 1.96 3.37
C ARG A 56 18.88 2.97 3.06
N GLY A 57 17.76 2.92 3.76
CA GLY A 57 16.56 3.73 3.52
C GLY A 57 15.82 3.35 2.24
N TRP A 58 16.09 2.18 1.68
CA TRP A 58 15.53 1.73 0.40
C TRP A 58 14.15 1.05 0.52
N THR A 59 13.65 0.88 1.73
CA THR A 59 12.21 0.62 1.95
C THR A 59 11.35 1.84 1.64
N ALA A 60 11.93 3.07 1.80
CA ALA A 60 11.34 4.35 1.44
C ALA A 60 12.33 5.19 0.61
N PRO A 61 12.67 4.76 -0.63
CA PRO A 61 13.85 5.23 -1.34
C PRO A 61 13.83 6.74 -1.64
N THR A 62 12.67 7.34 -1.86
CA THR A 62 12.53 8.77 -2.18
C THR A 62 12.31 9.67 -0.96
N TRP A 63 12.09 9.09 0.24
CA TRP A 63 11.91 9.92 1.43
C TRP A 63 13.21 10.57 1.87
N PRO A 64 13.15 11.75 2.55
CA PRO A 64 14.33 12.43 3.03
C PRO A 64 15.17 11.57 3.98
N ARG A 65 16.49 11.61 3.81
CA ARG A 65 17.45 10.85 4.65
C ARG A 65 17.31 11.16 6.15
N ARG A 66 16.97 12.42 6.51
CA ARG A 66 16.77 12.84 7.89
C ARG A 66 15.64 12.09 8.62
N TYR A 67 14.75 11.43 7.87
CA TYR A 67 13.68 10.57 8.40
C TYR A 67 13.92 9.07 8.12
N GLY A 68 15.15 8.70 7.77
CA GLY A 68 15.54 7.32 7.50
C GLY A 68 15.31 6.85 6.08
N GLY A 69 14.78 7.69 5.17
CA GLY A 69 14.61 7.35 3.76
C GLY A 69 15.92 7.38 2.97
N GLY A 70 15.89 6.87 1.74
CA GLY A 70 17.06 6.78 0.86
C GLY A 70 17.51 8.14 0.28
N GLY A 71 16.63 9.13 0.24
CA GLY A 71 16.92 10.44 -0.37
C GLY A 71 17.21 10.37 -1.86
N LEU A 72 16.72 9.34 -2.55
CA LEU A 72 16.95 9.13 -3.98
C LEU A 72 16.12 10.10 -4.82
N THR A 73 16.69 10.55 -5.91
CA THR A 73 15.94 11.24 -6.96
C THR A 73 14.97 10.29 -7.64
N ALA A 74 14.01 10.83 -8.40
CA ALA A 74 13.08 10.00 -9.17
C ALA A 74 13.81 9.09 -10.17
N GLU A 75 14.88 9.58 -10.80
CA GLU A 75 15.71 8.82 -11.74
C GLU A 75 16.49 7.69 -11.04
N GLN A 76 17.11 7.98 -9.89
CA GLN A 76 17.78 6.96 -9.08
C GLN A 76 16.80 5.90 -8.56
N ASN A 77 15.61 6.31 -8.13
CA ASN A 77 14.58 5.35 -7.74
C ASN A 77 14.14 4.46 -8.90
N ALA A 78 14.01 5.01 -10.11
CA ALA A 78 13.69 4.21 -11.29
C ALA A 78 14.76 3.14 -11.53
N VAL A 79 16.05 3.49 -11.44
CA VAL A 79 17.17 2.55 -11.53
C VAL A 79 17.09 1.47 -10.43
N LEU A 80 16.84 1.86 -9.18
CA LEU A 80 16.69 0.89 -8.08
C LEU A 80 15.56 -0.11 -8.37
N GLN A 81 14.40 0.37 -8.83
CA GLN A 81 13.27 -0.50 -9.17
C GLN A 81 13.56 -1.42 -10.38
N GLU A 82 14.33 -0.96 -11.34
CA GLU A 82 14.79 -1.79 -12.48
C GLU A 82 15.72 -2.91 -12.02
N GLU A 83 16.70 -2.60 -11.17
CA GLU A 83 17.66 -3.59 -10.68
C GLU A 83 16.99 -4.61 -9.72
N LEU A 84 16.03 -4.18 -8.87
CA LEU A 84 15.23 -5.10 -8.05
C LEU A 84 14.43 -6.06 -8.92
N ARG A 85 13.79 -5.58 -10.00
CA ARG A 85 13.06 -6.44 -10.95
C ARG A 85 13.99 -7.37 -11.71
N ARG A 86 15.18 -6.91 -12.10
CA ARG A 86 16.18 -7.72 -12.81
C ARG A 86 16.53 -8.99 -12.03
N ILE A 87 16.74 -8.87 -10.71
CA ILE A 87 17.06 -10.01 -9.85
C ILE A 87 15.83 -10.69 -9.28
N LYS A 88 14.61 -10.25 -9.64
CA LYS A 88 13.32 -10.74 -9.10
C LYS A 88 13.24 -10.66 -7.58
N ALA A 89 13.84 -9.61 -6.98
CA ALA A 89 13.84 -9.43 -5.53
C ALA A 89 12.41 -9.25 -5.02
N ARG A 90 12.09 -9.97 -3.94
CA ARG A 90 10.82 -9.78 -3.20
C ARG A 90 10.83 -8.42 -2.50
N PRO A 91 9.67 -7.73 -2.39
CA PRO A 91 9.56 -6.54 -1.56
C PRO A 91 10.00 -6.84 -0.11
N PRO A 92 10.86 -6.02 0.50
CA PRO A 92 11.36 -6.26 1.85
C PRO A 92 10.28 -6.01 2.92
N LEU A 93 9.32 -5.15 2.63
CA LEU A 93 8.28 -4.71 3.55
C LEU A 93 7.02 -4.29 2.79
N TYR A 94 5.87 -4.74 3.27
CA TYR A 94 4.56 -4.25 2.88
C TYR A 94 3.95 -3.49 4.06
N SER A 95 3.66 -2.20 3.91
CA SER A 95 3.24 -1.37 5.05
C SER A 95 2.38 -0.19 4.61
N PHE A 96 1.18 -0.08 5.20
CA PHE A 96 0.35 1.11 5.06
C PHE A 96 1.04 2.38 5.55
N GLY A 97 2.01 2.23 6.45
CA GLY A 97 2.91 3.30 6.85
C GLY A 97 3.73 3.84 5.68
N LEU A 98 4.26 2.97 4.80
CA LEU A 98 5.11 3.37 3.69
C LEU A 98 4.34 4.06 2.56
N TRP A 99 3.18 3.56 2.18
CA TRP A 99 2.53 4.03 0.95
C TRP A 99 1.21 4.77 1.16
N MET A 100 0.71 4.86 2.42
CA MET A 100 -0.46 5.64 2.78
C MET A 100 -0.12 6.76 3.76
N PHE A 101 0.25 6.41 5.00
CA PHE A 101 0.41 7.37 6.08
C PHE A 101 1.67 8.22 5.95
N GLY A 102 2.81 7.63 5.63
CA GLY A 102 4.09 8.34 5.56
C GLY A 102 4.13 9.48 4.53
N PRO A 103 3.66 9.28 3.27
CA PRO A 103 3.53 10.37 2.31
C PRO A 103 2.68 11.54 2.83
N VAL A 104 1.58 11.24 3.51
CA VAL A 104 0.70 12.24 4.12
C VAL A 104 1.39 12.94 5.30
N LEU A 105 2.10 12.17 6.13
CA LEU A 105 2.86 12.74 7.25
C LEU A 105 3.99 13.66 6.78
N LEU A 106 4.67 13.32 5.69
CA LEU A 106 5.68 14.18 5.06
C LEU A 106 5.10 15.53 4.60
N GLU A 107 3.85 15.54 4.14
CA GLU A 107 3.17 16.74 3.66
C GLU A 107 2.54 17.57 4.80
N PHE A 108 1.84 16.93 5.74
CA PHE A 108 0.97 17.61 6.72
C PHE A 108 1.46 17.52 8.17
N GLY A 109 2.40 16.64 8.48
CA GLY A 109 2.90 16.46 9.85
C GLY A 109 3.82 17.58 10.31
N SER A 110 3.89 17.80 11.63
CA SER A 110 4.93 18.64 12.23
C SER A 110 6.31 17.97 12.13
N GLU A 111 7.37 18.72 12.39
CA GLU A 111 8.73 18.17 12.35
C GLU A 111 8.91 17.07 13.42
N GLU A 112 8.35 17.30 14.62
CA GLU A 112 8.38 16.35 15.73
C GLU A 112 7.63 15.05 15.36
N GLN A 113 6.47 15.17 14.71
CA GLN A 113 5.71 14.01 14.25
C GLN A 113 6.46 13.23 13.17
N LYS A 114 7.11 13.92 12.22
CA LYS A 114 7.95 13.28 11.19
C LYS A 114 9.12 12.52 11.78
N GLN A 115 9.83 13.14 12.73
CA GLN A 115 10.95 12.50 13.44
C GLN A 115 10.51 11.29 14.28
N ARG A 116 9.32 11.36 14.87
CA ARG A 116 8.77 10.29 15.70
C ARG A 116 8.31 9.08 14.88
N PHE A 117 7.58 9.29 13.79
CA PHE A 117 6.85 8.23 13.13
C PHE A 117 7.51 7.69 11.85
N LEU A 118 8.23 8.53 11.07
CA LEU A 118 8.76 8.08 9.79
C LEU A 118 9.92 7.07 9.92
N PRO A 119 10.91 7.25 10.80
CA PRO A 119 12.03 6.29 10.90
C PRO A 119 11.58 4.87 11.28
N PRO A 120 10.68 4.65 12.26
CA PRO A 120 10.19 3.31 12.57
C PRO A 120 9.40 2.67 11.41
N ILE A 121 8.71 3.46 10.60
CA ILE A 121 8.02 2.97 9.38
C ILE A 121 9.05 2.45 8.38
N VAL A 122 10.12 3.22 8.12
CA VAL A 122 11.19 2.83 7.19
C VAL A 122 11.85 1.53 7.60
N ARG A 123 12.10 1.34 8.90
CA ARG A 123 12.73 0.12 9.44
C ARG A 123 11.77 -1.05 9.61
N GLY A 124 10.47 -0.86 9.35
CA GLY A 124 9.46 -1.91 9.55
C GLY A 124 9.18 -2.23 11.03
N GLU A 125 9.50 -1.32 11.94
CA GLU A 125 9.30 -1.47 13.39
C GLU A 125 7.86 -1.19 13.82
N THR A 126 7.08 -0.52 12.97
CA THR A 126 5.69 -0.16 13.25
C THR A 126 4.77 -0.59 12.11
N ARG A 127 3.68 -1.28 12.47
CA ARG A 127 2.61 -1.66 11.56
C ARG A 127 1.41 -0.74 11.74
N TRP A 128 0.88 -0.22 10.63
CA TRP A 128 -0.21 0.76 10.63
C TRP A 128 -1.49 0.17 10.07
N CYS A 129 -2.65 0.62 10.56
CA CYS A 129 -3.95 0.35 9.97
C CYS A 129 -4.74 1.65 9.75
N GLN A 130 -5.77 1.56 8.90
CA GLN A 130 -6.60 2.69 8.47
C GLN A 130 -7.97 2.64 9.15
N GLY A 131 -8.31 3.66 9.93
CA GLY A 131 -9.61 3.83 10.57
C GLY A 131 -10.48 4.86 9.84
N TYR A 132 -11.02 4.51 8.67
CA TYR A 132 -11.84 5.43 7.85
C TYR A 132 -13.31 5.06 7.90
N SER A 133 -13.69 3.98 7.23
CA SER A 133 -15.08 3.56 7.07
C SER A 133 -15.76 3.24 8.40
N GLU A 134 -17.06 3.51 8.45
CA GLU A 134 -17.95 3.19 9.57
C GLU A 134 -19.16 2.40 9.04
N PRO A 135 -19.92 1.69 9.87
CA PRO A 135 -21.11 0.97 9.41
C PRO A 135 -22.09 1.85 8.62
N GLY A 136 -22.22 3.14 8.98
CA GLY A 136 -23.06 4.14 8.31
C GLY A 136 -22.32 5.06 7.33
N ALA A 137 -20.99 4.92 7.15
CA ALA A 137 -20.18 5.84 6.35
C ALA A 137 -19.10 5.09 5.56
N GLY A 138 -19.50 4.52 4.42
CA GLY A 138 -18.62 3.88 3.44
C GLY A 138 -18.40 4.77 2.23
N SER A 139 -19.23 4.64 1.20
CA SER A 139 -19.16 5.48 -0.01
C SER A 139 -19.34 6.96 0.30
N ASP A 140 -20.22 7.30 1.21
CA ASP A 140 -20.34 8.64 1.78
C ASP A 140 -19.47 8.75 3.06
N LEU A 141 -18.16 8.66 2.89
CA LEU A 141 -17.20 8.71 3.99
C LEU A 141 -17.31 9.99 4.83
N ALA A 142 -17.70 11.11 4.22
CA ALA A 142 -17.86 12.38 4.93
C ALA A 142 -19.02 12.36 5.95
N SER A 143 -19.85 11.32 5.96
CA SER A 143 -20.90 11.11 6.97
C SER A 143 -20.40 10.37 8.22
N LEU A 144 -19.09 10.15 8.36
CA LEU A 144 -18.50 9.52 9.54
C LEU A 144 -18.94 10.23 10.82
N ALA A 145 -19.20 9.42 11.87
CA ALA A 145 -19.77 9.85 13.13
C ALA A 145 -18.89 9.54 14.37
N THR A 146 -17.74 8.86 14.19
CA THR A 146 -16.77 8.64 15.28
C THR A 146 -16.41 9.98 15.91
N ARG A 147 -16.92 10.22 17.13
CA ARG A 147 -16.82 11.49 17.84
C ARG A 147 -15.44 11.70 18.42
N CYS A 148 -14.95 12.92 18.38
CA CYS A 148 -13.69 13.33 18.97
C CYS A 148 -13.89 14.64 19.73
N GLU A 149 -13.89 14.57 21.04
CA GLU A 149 -14.13 15.69 21.96
C GLU A 149 -12.83 16.24 22.51
N ASP A 150 -12.73 17.56 22.60
CA ASP A 150 -11.58 18.24 23.16
C ASP A 150 -11.69 18.30 24.69
N HIS A 151 -10.77 17.64 25.39
CA HIS A 151 -10.64 17.63 26.84
C HIS A 151 -9.40 18.38 27.33
N GLY A 152 -8.96 19.42 26.61
CA GLY A 152 -7.79 20.25 26.94
C GLY A 152 -6.48 19.57 26.60
N GLU A 153 -5.96 18.72 27.44
CA GLU A 153 -4.68 18.02 27.27
C GLU A 153 -4.74 16.88 26.23
N HIS A 154 -5.93 16.33 25.98
CA HIS A 154 -6.15 15.19 25.09
C HIS A 154 -7.48 15.29 24.36
N PHE A 155 -7.63 14.51 23.32
CA PHE A 155 -8.90 14.18 22.69
C PHE A 155 -9.49 12.92 23.30
N LEU A 156 -10.83 12.88 23.44
CA LEU A 156 -11.58 11.68 23.83
C LEU A 156 -12.35 11.18 22.60
N ILE A 157 -12.09 9.94 22.19
CA ILE A 157 -12.65 9.39 20.95
C ILE A 157 -13.61 8.25 21.27
N ASN A 158 -14.82 8.34 20.69
CA ASN A 158 -15.88 7.35 20.81
C ASN A 158 -16.50 7.05 19.45
N GLY A 159 -16.62 5.78 19.09
CA GLY A 159 -17.22 5.36 17.83
C GLY A 159 -16.84 3.95 17.40
N GLN A 160 -17.10 3.66 16.13
CA GLN A 160 -16.80 2.37 15.53
C GLN A 160 -16.25 2.55 14.10
N LYS A 161 -15.18 1.85 13.78
CA LYS A 161 -14.66 1.69 12.42
C LYS A 161 -14.89 0.28 11.91
N ILE A 162 -15.06 0.13 10.61
CA ILE A 162 -15.26 -1.17 9.98
C ILE A 162 -14.36 -1.30 8.74
N TRP A 163 -14.12 -2.53 8.30
CA TRP A 163 -13.21 -2.87 7.20
C TRP A 163 -11.78 -2.40 7.44
N THR A 164 -11.39 -2.33 8.71
CA THR A 164 -10.05 -1.94 9.13
C THR A 164 -9.07 -3.08 8.86
N SER A 165 -8.30 -2.97 7.78
CA SER A 165 -7.39 -4.05 7.36
C SER A 165 -6.35 -4.34 8.43
N TYR A 166 -6.32 -5.59 8.88
CA TYR A 166 -5.36 -6.13 9.86
C TYR A 166 -5.23 -5.30 11.15
N ALA A 167 -6.30 -4.65 11.60
CA ALA A 167 -6.27 -3.80 12.81
C ALA A 167 -5.85 -4.57 14.07
N ASN A 168 -6.22 -5.85 14.16
CA ASN A 168 -5.83 -6.75 15.25
C ASN A 168 -4.32 -7.07 15.32
N LEU A 169 -3.59 -6.76 14.26
CA LEU A 169 -2.14 -6.97 14.14
C LEU A 169 -1.37 -5.66 14.01
N ALA A 170 -2.07 -4.52 13.98
CA ALA A 170 -1.46 -3.21 13.83
C ALA A 170 -0.97 -2.64 15.17
N ASP A 171 0.07 -1.82 15.12
CA ASP A 171 0.60 -1.08 16.26
C ASP A 171 -0.06 0.29 16.40
N TRP A 172 -0.34 0.91 15.27
CA TRP A 172 -0.88 2.27 15.17
C TRP A 172 -2.04 2.33 14.19
N MET A 173 -3.00 3.19 14.49
CA MET A 173 -4.07 3.56 13.57
C MET A 173 -3.93 5.02 13.15
N PHE A 174 -4.10 5.30 11.86
CA PHE A 174 -4.45 6.62 11.38
C PHE A 174 -5.96 6.68 11.12
N CYS A 175 -6.63 7.64 11.73
CA CYS A 175 -8.08 7.64 11.88
C CYS A 175 -8.71 8.98 11.50
N LEU A 176 -9.83 8.94 10.77
CA LEU A 176 -10.71 10.09 10.59
C LEU A 176 -11.74 10.14 11.71
N VAL A 177 -11.89 11.30 12.33
CA VAL A 177 -12.80 11.54 13.44
C VAL A 177 -13.63 12.80 13.26
N ARG A 178 -14.79 12.87 13.88
CA ARG A 178 -15.71 14.01 13.86
C ARG A 178 -15.40 14.94 15.04
N THR A 179 -14.80 16.08 14.76
CA THR A 179 -14.48 17.12 15.75
C THR A 179 -15.48 18.28 15.73
N ASP A 180 -16.24 18.45 14.65
CA ASP A 180 -17.29 19.45 14.52
C ASP A 180 -18.45 18.90 13.68
N THR A 181 -19.68 19.05 14.14
CA THR A 181 -20.91 18.58 13.48
C THR A 181 -21.60 19.64 12.63
N ARG A 182 -21.15 20.90 12.69
CA ARG A 182 -21.79 22.03 11.97
C ARG A 182 -21.56 21.96 10.46
N THR A 183 -20.47 21.30 10.03
CA THR A 183 -20.14 21.16 8.61
C THR A 183 -19.77 19.72 8.28
N LYS A 184 -20.21 19.22 7.12
CA LYS A 184 -20.00 17.83 6.74
C LYS A 184 -18.52 17.50 6.54
N HIS A 185 -17.79 18.26 5.73
CA HIS A 185 -16.38 18.02 5.41
C HIS A 185 -15.43 18.76 6.37
N GLY A 186 -15.74 20.02 6.71
CA GLY A 186 -14.93 20.88 7.57
C GLY A 186 -15.00 20.54 9.06
N GLY A 187 -15.68 19.48 9.45
CA GLY A 187 -15.73 19.03 10.86
C GLY A 187 -14.98 17.70 11.06
N ILE A 188 -14.12 17.32 10.12
CA ILE A 188 -13.36 16.08 10.17
C ILE A 188 -11.91 16.40 10.50
N SER A 189 -11.33 15.68 11.46
CA SER A 189 -9.91 15.74 11.81
C SER A 189 -9.22 14.41 11.55
N PHE A 190 -7.90 14.45 11.44
CA PHE A 190 -7.06 13.28 11.22
C PHE A 190 -6.17 13.07 12.44
N VAL A 191 -6.34 11.95 13.12
CA VAL A 191 -5.58 11.61 14.33
C VAL A 191 -4.86 10.29 14.17
N VAL A 192 -3.81 10.10 14.96
CA VAL A 192 -3.12 8.81 15.07
C VAL A 192 -3.11 8.36 16.53
N PHE A 193 -3.20 7.06 16.78
CA PHE A 193 -3.09 6.52 18.13
C PHE A 193 -2.57 5.09 18.13
N ASP A 194 -1.95 4.72 19.26
CA ASP A 194 -1.48 3.36 19.51
C ASP A 194 -2.68 2.42 19.69
N MET A 195 -2.67 1.28 19.01
CA MET A 195 -3.73 0.27 19.12
C MET A 195 -3.83 -0.41 20.49
N ARG A 196 -2.82 -0.21 21.36
CA ARG A 196 -2.84 -0.65 22.75
C ARG A 196 -3.47 0.36 23.71
N THR A 197 -3.89 1.53 23.21
CA THR A 197 -4.58 2.53 24.04
C THR A 197 -5.85 1.92 24.63
N ALA A 198 -6.06 2.13 25.91
CA ALA A 198 -7.27 1.65 26.59
C ALA A 198 -8.55 2.14 25.87
N GLY A 199 -9.51 1.26 25.71
CA GLY A 199 -10.76 1.52 24.99
C GLY A 199 -10.72 1.18 23.49
N VAL A 200 -9.58 0.74 22.94
CA VAL A 200 -9.48 0.21 21.57
C VAL A 200 -9.71 -1.30 21.61
N GLU A 201 -10.75 -1.77 20.92
CA GLU A 201 -11.05 -3.19 20.74
C GLU A 201 -11.20 -3.51 19.26
N THR A 202 -10.61 -4.62 18.82
CA THR A 202 -10.72 -5.09 17.43
C THR A 202 -11.41 -6.45 17.38
N ARG A 203 -12.31 -6.63 16.38
CA ARG A 203 -13.00 -7.91 16.12
C ARG A 203 -12.80 -8.29 14.66
N PRO A 204 -12.04 -9.37 14.38
CA PRO A 204 -11.84 -9.85 13.01
C PRO A 204 -13.16 -10.25 12.33
N ILE A 205 -13.31 -9.84 11.06
CA ILE A 205 -14.46 -10.20 10.21
C ILE A 205 -14.05 -11.40 9.38
N ARG A 206 -14.74 -12.51 9.55
CA ARG A 206 -14.47 -13.72 8.77
C ARG A 206 -15.11 -13.61 7.39
N LEU A 207 -14.29 -13.74 6.35
CA LEU A 207 -14.71 -13.75 4.96
C LEU A 207 -15.14 -15.14 4.51
N ILE A 208 -15.75 -15.25 3.32
CA ILE A 208 -16.16 -16.52 2.71
C ILE A 208 -14.95 -17.43 2.42
N SER A 209 -13.75 -16.86 2.23
CA SER A 209 -12.47 -17.59 2.11
C SER A 209 -12.05 -18.31 3.40
N GLY A 210 -12.64 -17.94 4.54
CA GLY A 210 -12.21 -18.38 5.87
C GLY A 210 -11.21 -17.45 6.54
N ASP A 211 -10.57 -16.55 5.79
CA ASP A 211 -9.62 -15.56 6.31
C ASP A 211 -10.33 -14.38 6.96
N SER A 212 -9.60 -13.63 7.79
CA SER A 212 -10.10 -12.45 8.49
C SER A 212 -9.13 -11.25 8.32
N PRO A 213 -8.92 -10.76 7.09
CA PRO A 213 -8.01 -9.65 6.85
C PRO A 213 -8.56 -8.30 7.30
N PHE A 214 -9.86 -8.22 7.60
CA PHE A 214 -10.54 -7.01 8.04
C PHE A 214 -11.05 -7.15 9.47
N CYS A 215 -11.17 -6.02 10.16
CA CYS A 215 -11.76 -5.95 11.50
C CYS A 215 -12.84 -4.89 11.58
N GLU A 216 -13.77 -5.07 12.51
CA GLU A 216 -14.43 -3.97 13.21
C GLU A 216 -13.46 -3.45 14.28
N THR A 217 -13.46 -2.14 14.51
CA THR A 217 -12.67 -1.51 15.56
C THR A 217 -13.58 -0.61 16.38
N PHE A 218 -13.74 -0.95 17.64
CA PHE A 218 -14.55 -0.20 18.60
C PHE A 218 -13.65 0.73 19.39
N LEU A 219 -14.10 1.96 19.56
CA LEU A 219 -13.40 3.03 20.28
C LEU A 219 -14.31 3.51 21.41
N THR A 220 -13.92 3.24 22.66
CA THR A 220 -14.67 3.60 23.85
C THR A 220 -13.77 4.40 24.77
N ASP A 221 -14.04 5.70 24.89
CA ASP A 221 -13.28 6.65 25.72
C ASP A 221 -11.76 6.60 25.44
N VAL A 222 -11.38 6.44 24.17
CA VAL A 222 -9.98 6.38 23.76
C VAL A 222 -9.35 7.76 23.92
N ARG A 223 -8.33 7.85 24.78
CA ARG A 223 -7.59 9.09 25.03
C ARG A 223 -6.43 9.24 24.07
N VAL A 224 -6.46 10.31 23.27
CA VAL A 224 -5.43 10.59 22.26
C VAL A 224 -4.77 11.93 22.59
N PRO A 225 -3.45 11.97 22.84
CA PRO A 225 -2.71 13.20 23.07
C PRO A 225 -2.85 14.21 21.92
N LYS A 226 -2.78 15.49 22.22
CA LYS A 226 -2.95 16.57 21.23
C LYS A 226 -1.86 16.56 20.13
N ASP A 227 -0.66 16.13 20.46
CA ASP A 227 0.46 15.98 19.53
C ASP A 227 0.27 14.86 18.49
N GLN A 228 -0.80 14.09 18.62
CA GLN A 228 -1.20 13.04 17.67
C GLN A 228 -2.28 13.49 16.67
N LEU A 229 -2.68 14.75 16.68
CA LEU A 229 -3.43 15.39 15.61
C LEU A 229 -2.50 15.70 14.43
N ILE A 230 -2.78 15.15 13.27
CA ILE A 230 -2.00 15.41 12.06
C ILE A 230 -2.65 16.55 11.28
N GLY A 231 -1.88 17.57 10.98
CA GLY A 231 -2.37 18.80 10.34
C GLY A 231 -3.29 19.62 11.25
N PRO A 232 -4.05 20.58 10.71
CA PRO A 232 -4.91 21.44 11.50
C PRO A 232 -6.17 20.72 11.99
N LEU A 233 -6.71 21.15 13.13
CA LEU A 233 -8.03 20.73 13.60
C LEU A 233 -9.08 21.03 12.50
N ASN A 234 -9.97 20.10 12.26
CA ASN A 234 -10.98 20.16 11.19
C ASN A 234 -10.43 20.13 9.75
N GLY A 235 -9.12 19.91 9.56
CA GLY A 235 -8.47 19.79 8.26
C GLY A 235 -8.35 18.36 7.73
N GLY A 236 -8.89 17.38 8.42
CA GLY A 236 -8.71 15.95 8.12
C GLY A 236 -9.27 15.50 6.78
N TRP A 237 -10.28 16.20 6.24
CA TRP A 237 -10.84 15.84 4.93
C TRP A 237 -9.85 16.03 3.76
N GLU A 238 -9.07 17.12 3.78
CA GLU A 238 -8.02 17.35 2.78
C GLU A 238 -6.93 16.27 2.88
N ILE A 239 -6.53 15.94 4.10
CA ILE A 239 -5.56 14.89 4.37
C ILE A 239 -6.09 13.53 3.86
N ALA A 240 -7.36 13.22 4.12
CA ALA A 240 -8.00 12.00 3.64
C ALA A 240 -7.99 11.89 2.11
N LYS A 241 -8.35 12.97 1.41
CA LYS A 241 -8.31 13.00 -0.07
C LYS A 241 -6.89 12.75 -0.60
N ARG A 242 -5.90 13.33 0.04
CA ARG A 242 -4.50 13.17 -0.33
C ARG A 242 -4.03 11.74 -0.11
N LEU A 243 -4.36 11.14 1.03
CA LEU A 243 -4.04 9.75 1.35
C LEU A 243 -4.68 8.78 0.34
N LEU A 244 -5.96 8.95 0.03
CA LEU A 244 -6.66 8.13 -0.95
C LEU A 244 -6.11 8.27 -2.37
N MET A 245 -5.46 9.39 -2.70
CA MET A 245 -4.75 9.55 -3.96
C MET A 245 -3.48 8.68 -3.97
N HIS A 246 -2.69 8.66 -2.89
CA HIS A 246 -1.54 7.79 -2.75
C HIS A 246 -1.94 6.31 -2.79
N GLU A 247 -3.01 5.93 -2.10
CA GLU A 247 -3.58 4.58 -2.14
C GLU A 247 -3.90 4.13 -3.57
N ARG A 248 -4.63 4.93 -4.33
CA ARG A 248 -4.99 4.62 -5.72
C ARG A 248 -3.76 4.41 -6.62
N THR A 249 -2.73 5.22 -6.43
CA THR A 249 -1.49 5.11 -7.19
C THR A 249 -0.76 3.80 -6.90
N ASN A 250 -0.73 3.36 -5.65
CA ASN A 250 -0.09 2.12 -5.25
C ASN A 250 -0.86 0.88 -5.66
N ILE A 251 -2.18 0.83 -5.43
CA ILE A 251 -3.01 -0.30 -5.87
C ILE A 251 -2.86 -0.53 -7.38
N SER A 252 -2.82 0.54 -8.17
CA SER A 252 -2.56 0.43 -9.61
C SER A 252 -1.17 -0.10 -9.93
N ALA A 253 -0.16 0.19 -9.09
CA ALA A 253 1.20 -0.30 -9.26
C ALA A 253 1.37 -1.78 -8.87
N GLU A 254 0.69 -2.21 -7.81
CA GLU A 254 0.74 -3.59 -7.30
C GLU A 254 0.00 -4.57 -8.22
N ALA A 255 -1.10 -4.15 -8.84
CA ALA A 255 -1.80 -4.94 -9.84
C ALA A 255 -0.90 -5.39 -11.00
N PHE A 256 0.25 -4.72 -11.19
CA PHE A 256 1.26 -5.06 -12.20
C PHE A 256 2.47 -5.83 -11.68
N GLY A 257 2.79 -5.72 -10.39
CA GLY A 257 4.03 -6.27 -9.81
C GLY A 257 3.89 -7.65 -9.21
N ASN A 258 2.74 -7.96 -8.68
CA ASN A 258 2.49 -9.18 -7.91
C ASN A 258 1.27 -9.93 -8.46
N ALA A 259 1.36 -10.46 -9.67
CA ALA A 259 0.57 -11.62 -10.00
C ALA A 259 1.12 -12.82 -9.20
N ALA A 260 1.04 -12.76 -7.87
CA ALA A 260 1.10 -13.94 -7.02
C ALA A 260 -0.13 -14.78 -7.38
N GLY A 261 0.01 -15.62 -8.38
CA GLY A 261 -1.08 -16.42 -8.88
C GLY A 261 -0.62 -17.26 -10.05
N LEU A 262 -1.47 -18.17 -10.48
CA LEU A 262 -1.23 -19.02 -11.62
C LEU A 262 -0.95 -18.19 -12.89
N ASP A 263 0.09 -18.52 -13.62
CA ASP A 263 0.32 -17.94 -14.94
C ASP A 263 -0.77 -18.42 -15.90
N LEU A 264 -1.49 -17.46 -16.49
CA LEU A 264 -2.65 -17.76 -17.34
C LEU A 264 -2.27 -18.62 -18.55
N ILE A 265 -1.10 -18.40 -19.16
CA ILE A 265 -0.68 -19.15 -20.35
C ILE A 265 -0.26 -20.57 -19.96
N GLU A 266 0.54 -20.70 -18.90
CA GLU A 266 0.98 -22.01 -18.43
C GLU A 266 -0.21 -22.83 -17.90
N THR A 267 -1.14 -22.19 -17.18
CA THR A 267 -2.38 -22.85 -16.73
C THR A 267 -3.21 -23.33 -17.92
N ALA A 268 -3.39 -22.49 -18.95
CA ALA A 268 -4.11 -22.90 -20.15
C ALA A 268 -3.40 -24.03 -20.88
N ARG A 269 -2.08 -24.01 -21.00
CA ARG A 269 -1.31 -25.12 -21.60
C ARG A 269 -1.46 -26.41 -20.83
N GLN A 270 -1.42 -26.33 -19.51
CA GLN A 270 -1.47 -27.52 -18.65
C GLN A 270 -2.85 -28.17 -18.61
N PHE A 271 -3.92 -27.37 -18.48
CA PHE A 271 -5.25 -27.91 -18.23
C PHE A 271 -6.13 -27.99 -19.48
N VAL A 272 -6.03 -27.07 -20.41
CA VAL A 272 -6.78 -27.11 -21.69
C VAL A 272 -6.03 -27.93 -22.77
N GLY A 273 -4.69 -27.92 -22.69
CA GLY A 273 -3.83 -28.67 -23.59
C GLY A 273 -3.59 -27.99 -24.95
N LEU A 274 -2.68 -28.58 -25.71
CA LEU A 274 -2.28 -28.11 -27.02
C LEU A 274 -2.70 -29.10 -28.11
N ARG A 275 -3.14 -28.58 -29.26
CA ARG A 275 -3.32 -29.30 -30.51
C ARG A 275 -2.49 -28.62 -31.59
N GLU A 276 -1.58 -29.36 -32.22
CA GLU A 276 -0.67 -28.84 -33.26
C GLU A 276 0.15 -27.61 -32.78
N GLY A 277 0.58 -27.64 -31.51
CA GLY A 277 1.38 -26.54 -30.89
C GLY A 277 0.62 -25.29 -30.50
N VAL A 278 -0.70 -25.25 -30.69
CA VAL A 278 -1.57 -24.13 -30.25
C VAL A 278 -2.60 -24.61 -29.24
N LEU A 279 -3.13 -23.70 -28.43
CA LEU A 279 -4.16 -24.02 -27.44
C LEU A 279 -5.37 -24.66 -28.11
N ALA A 280 -5.80 -25.82 -27.61
CA ALA A 280 -6.82 -26.65 -28.25
C ALA A 280 -8.18 -25.96 -28.37
N ASN A 281 -8.56 -25.15 -27.38
CA ASN A 281 -9.78 -24.32 -27.39
C ASN A 281 -9.50 -23.00 -28.12
N THR A 282 -10.06 -22.81 -29.33
CA THR A 282 -9.83 -21.64 -30.18
C THR A 282 -10.46 -20.37 -29.63
N ASP A 283 -11.64 -20.45 -28.98
CA ASP A 283 -12.32 -19.29 -28.39
C ASP A 283 -11.53 -18.80 -27.19
N LEU A 284 -11.20 -19.69 -26.26
CA LEU A 284 -10.38 -19.36 -25.10
C LEU A 284 -9.03 -18.78 -25.50
N ARG A 285 -8.39 -19.32 -26.54
CA ARG A 285 -7.15 -18.79 -27.11
C ARG A 285 -7.31 -17.33 -27.56
N ALA A 286 -8.39 -17.02 -28.27
CA ALA A 286 -8.65 -15.67 -28.76
C ALA A 286 -8.91 -14.68 -27.60
N ARG A 287 -9.59 -15.12 -26.57
CA ARG A 287 -9.86 -14.32 -25.37
C ARG A 287 -8.58 -14.09 -24.54
N ILE A 288 -7.75 -15.10 -24.36
CA ILE A 288 -6.44 -14.96 -23.70
C ILE A 288 -5.54 -14.00 -24.47
N ALA A 289 -5.50 -14.10 -25.80
CA ALA A 289 -4.71 -13.18 -26.63
C ALA A 289 -5.20 -11.73 -26.48
N ARG A 290 -6.52 -11.51 -26.52
CA ARG A 290 -7.13 -10.18 -26.32
C ARG A 290 -6.80 -9.62 -24.93
N HIS A 291 -6.92 -10.44 -23.89
CA HIS A 291 -6.55 -10.06 -22.53
C HIS A 291 -5.09 -9.62 -22.46
N ARG A 292 -4.16 -10.40 -23.01
CA ARG A 292 -2.74 -10.07 -23.06
C ARG A 292 -2.44 -8.76 -23.78
N MET A 293 -3.13 -8.50 -24.89
CA MET A 293 -2.98 -7.22 -25.61
C MET A 293 -3.44 -6.04 -24.77
N ARG A 294 -4.56 -6.18 -24.05
CA ARG A 294 -5.09 -5.13 -23.18
C ARG A 294 -4.20 -4.90 -21.95
N ASP A 295 -3.69 -5.96 -21.35
CA ASP A 295 -2.77 -5.90 -20.21
C ASP A 295 -1.47 -5.19 -20.60
N GLU A 296 -0.88 -5.56 -21.75
CA GLU A 296 0.32 -4.91 -22.28
C GLU A 296 0.09 -3.43 -22.59
N ALA A 297 -1.01 -3.08 -23.26
CA ALA A 297 -1.35 -1.70 -23.56
C ALA A 297 -1.52 -0.87 -22.28
N PHE A 298 -2.16 -1.44 -21.27
CA PHE A 298 -2.32 -0.80 -19.97
C PHE A 298 -0.97 -0.60 -19.27
N ARG A 299 -0.10 -1.60 -19.28
CA ARG A 299 1.24 -1.53 -18.71
C ARG A 299 2.07 -0.40 -19.35
N LEU A 300 2.02 -0.28 -20.66
CA LEU A 300 2.66 0.81 -21.39
C LEU A 300 2.09 2.18 -21.05
N ALA A 301 0.77 2.29 -20.91
CA ALA A 301 0.10 3.54 -20.51
C ALA A 301 0.52 4.00 -19.10
N VAL A 302 0.62 3.07 -18.14
CA VAL A 302 1.12 3.37 -16.78
C VAL A 302 2.59 3.78 -16.81
N GLN A 303 3.42 3.10 -17.60
CA GLN A 303 4.83 3.45 -17.76
C GLN A 303 4.97 4.86 -18.36
N GLN A 304 4.23 5.18 -19.39
CA GLN A 304 4.24 6.51 -20.02
C GLN A 304 3.79 7.60 -19.05
N ALA A 305 2.74 7.34 -18.24
CA ALA A 305 2.28 8.28 -17.23
C ALA A 305 3.34 8.56 -16.15
N ARG A 306 4.16 7.54 -15.81
CA ARG A 306 5.26 7.69 -14.83
C ARG A 306 6.46 8.45 -15.40
N THR A 307 6.77 8.28 -16.68
CA THR A 307 7.91 8.94 -17.34
C THR A 307 7.58 10.33 -17.87
N GLY A 308 6.32 10.64 -18.11
CA GLY A 308 5.83 11.92 -18.64
C GLY A 308 5.85 13.08 -17.62
N HIS A 309 6.72 13.08 -16.65
CA HIS A 309 6.83 14.11 -15.62
C HIS A 309 7.19 15.48 -16.22
N GLY A 310 6.22 16.40 -16.23
CA GLY A 310 6.48 17.81 -16.50
C GLY A 310 5.40 18.61 -17.23
N ARG A 311 4.34 17.99 -17.76
CA ARG A 311 3.35 18.70 -18.61
C ARG A 311 1.89 18.53 -18.22
N SER A 312 1.57 17.87 -17.12
CA SER A 312 0.17 17.63 -16.74
C SER A 312 -0.17 18.37 -15.45
N SER A 313 -1.31 19.06 -15.44
CA SER A 313 -1.87 19.66 -14.23
C SER A 313 -2.18 18.60 -13.18
N SER A 314 -2.19 18.95 -11.89
CA SER A 314 -2.51 18.04 -10.79
C SER A 314 -3.87 17.33 -10.96
N ALA A 315 -4.83 17.99 -11.59
CA ALA A 315 -6.14 17.44 -11.92
C ALA A 315 -6.08 16.32 -12.97
N ALA A 316 -5.29 16.46 -14.03
CA ALA A 316 -5.10 15.43 -15.06
C ALA A 316 -4.40 14.19 -14.49
N THR A 317 -3.43 14.36 -13.61
CA THR A 317 -2.75 13.26 -12.92
C THR A 317 -3.71 12.47 -12.02
N SER A 318 -4.61 13.16 -11.31
CA SER A 318 -5.63 12.53 -10.46
C SER A 318 -6.68 11.77 -11.29
N ALA A 319 -7.13 12.31 -12.41
CA ALA A 319 -8.08 11.66 -13.32
C ALA A 319 -7.46 10.39 -13.94
N LEU A 320 -6.19 10.46 -14.37
CA LEU A 320 -5.45 9.30 -14.89
C LEU A 320 -5.31 8.19 -13.84
N ALA A 321 -4.93 8.52 -12.62
CA ALA A 321 -4.81 7.55 -11.52
C ALA A 321 -6.15 6.84 -11.22
N SER A 322 -7.26 7.58 -11.32
CA SER A 322 -8.60 7.01 -11.12
C SER A 322 -9.00 6.06 -12.26
N SER A 323 -8.70 6.39 -13.52
CA SER A 323 -8.96 5.51 -14.67
C SER A 323 -8.08 4.26 -14.64
N PHE A 324 -6.84 4.36 -14.19
CA PHE A 324 -5.95 3.22 -14.03
C PHE A 324 -6.47 2.21 -13.00
N LYS A 325 -7.02 2.68 -11.88
CA LYS A 325 -7.62 1.79 -10.87
C LYS A 325 -8.76 0.95 -11.47
N VAL A 326 -9.66 1.57 -12.24
CA VAL A 326 -10.77 0.87 -12.92
C VAL A 326 -10.24 -0.14 -13.93
N ALA A 327 -9.30 0.28 -14.79
CA ALA A 327 -8.73 -0.59 -15.81
C ALA A 327 -7.99 -1.79 -15.20
N ALA A 328 -7.15 -1.56 -14.17
CA ALA A 328 -6.44 -2.62 -13.45
C ALA A 328 -7.40 -3.63 -12.82
N ALA A 329 -8.45 -3.17 -12.14
CA ALA A 329 -9.44 -4.04 -11.52
C ALA A 329 -10.17 -4.90 -12.57
N SER A 330 -10.61 -4.31 -13.68
CA SER A 330 -11.27 -5.03 -14.77
C SER A 330 -10.37 -6.07 -15.43
N LEU A 331 -9.10 -5.73 -15.68
CA LEU A 331 -8.12 -6.66 -16.23
C LEU A 331 -7.85 -7.83 -15.28
N ASN A 332 -7.74 -7.58 -13.98
CA ASN A 332 -7.54 -8.64 -13.01
C ASN A 332 -8.76 -9.56 -12.88
N GLN A 333 -9.98 -9.02 -12.91
CA GLN A 333 -11.20 -9.81 -12.95
C GLN A 333 -11.23 -10.72 -14.19
N GLU A 334 -11.02 -10.16 -15.39
CA GLU A 334 -10.96 -10.92 -16.63
C GLU A 334 -9.89 -12.02 -16.58
N ARG A 335 -8.71 -11.73 -16.00
CA ARG A 335 -7.66 -12.74 -15.81
C ARG A 335 -8.13 -13.90 -14.92
N CYS A 336 -8.78 -13.59 -13.79
CA CYS A 336 -9.28 -14.62 -12.88
C CYS A 336 -10.38 -15.47 -13.52
N GLU A 337 -11.30 -14.86 -14.27
CA GLU A 337 -12.35 -15.56 -15.01
C GLU A 337 -11.74 -16.52 -16.07
N LEU A 338 -10.74 -16.06 -16.83
CA LEU A 338 -10.02 -16.90 -17.79
C LEU A 338 -9.26 -18.05 -17.11
N LEU A 339 -8.66 -17.82 -15.94
CA LEU A 339 -8.00 -18.85 -15.16
C LEU A 339 -9.00 -19.92 -14.68
N LEU A 340 -10.14 -19.50 -14.15
CA LEU A 340 -11.22 -20.43 -13.72
C LEU A 340 -11.69 -21.28 -14.91
N GLU A 341 -11.89 -20.67 -16.08
CA GLU A 341 -12.29 -21.40 -17.29
C GLU A 341 -11.20 -22.38 -17.79
N CYS A 342 -9.92 -22.07 -17.58
CA CYS A 342 -8.83 -23.00 -17.88
C CYS A 342 -8.83 -24.22 -16.95
N LEU A 343 -9.23 -24.03 -15.70
CA LEU A 343 -9.25 -25.08 -14.67
C LEU A 343 -10.48 -26.00 -14.76
N GLY A 344 -11.58 -25.56 -15.40
CA GLY A 344 -12.83 -26.30 -15.61
C GLY A 344 -13.94 -25.88 -14.70
#